data_6ca5652751b670f2b4da6f14fcde05ed
#
_entry.id   6ca5652751b670f2b4da6f14fcde05ed
#
_cell.length_a   1.000
_cell.length_b   1.000
_cell.length_c   1.000
_cell.angle_alpha   90.00
_cell.angle_beta   90.00
_cell.angle_gamma   90.00
#
_symmetry.space_group_name_H-M   'P 1'
#
loop_
_entity.id
_entity.type
_entity.pdbx_description
1 polymer ?
#
loop_
_entity_poly.entity_id
_entity_poly.type
_entity_poly.pdbx_seq_one_letter_code
_entity_poly.pdbx_strand_id
1 'polypeptide(L)'
;MSVSKYLKIFLAAVFFPLAVLAYISPGKPTGLVNDYAKLLQSSEVAILDQKLSDYEKQTGNEISIVIVQALNGETAQNVANNLFNEWGIGKKNKDNGILVLIALQERSFWMEIGYGLEDKLTDAQSNWLFRN
;
A
#
# COMPACT_ATOMS: atom_id res chain seq x y z
N MET A 1 -40.34 -18.99 42.28
CA MET A 1 -39.03 -19.47 41.94
C MET A 1 -38.58 -18.73 40.68
N SER A 2 -37.66 -17.83 40.89
CA SER A 2 -37.39 -16.84 39.84
C SER A 2 -36.38 -17.33 38.83
N VAL A 3 -36.89 -17.82 37.72
CA VAL A 3 -36.10 -18.00 36.47
C VAL A 3 -35.51 -16.67 36.00
N SER A 4 -36.06 -15.56 36.51
CA SER A 4 -35.60 -14.20 36.15
C SER A 4 -34.21 -13.81 36.69
N LYS A 5 -33.72 -14.47 37.73
CA LYS A 5 -32.36 -14.19 38.26
C LYS A 5 -31.24 -14.71 37.33
N TYR A 6 -31.51 -15.82 36.66
CA TYR A 6 -30.54 -16.41 35.74
C TYR A 6 -30.59 -15.80 34.33
N LEU A 7 -31.72 -15.24 33.97
CA LEU A 7 -31.87 -14.54 32.69
C LEU A 7 -31.13 -13.21 32.65
N LYS A 8 -30.91 -12.57 33.82
CA LYS A 8 -30.13 -11.33 33.92
C LYS A 8 -28.61 -11.53 33.84
N ILE A 9 -28.15 -12.74 34.07
CA ILE A 9 -26.71 -13.07 33.98
C ILE A 9 -26.30 -13.43 32.55
N PHE A 10 -27.23 -13.87 31.72
CA PHE A 10 -26.94 -14.29 30.35
C PHE A 10 -26.91 -13.12 29.35
N LEU A 11 -27.29 -11.91 29.74
CA LEU A 11 -27.29 -10.73 28.91
C LEU A 11 -26.06 -9.82 29.09
N ALA A 12 -25.07 -10.27 29.86
CA ALA A 12 -23.71 -9.76 29.74
C ALA A 12 -23.09 -10.42 28.51
N ALA A 13 -23.74 -10.24 27.35
CA ALA A 13 -23.19 -10.59 26.08
C ALA A 13 -21.85 -9.88 25.97
N VAL A 14 -20.82 -10.68 25.97
CA VAL A 14 -19.44 -10.35 25.68
C VAL A 14 -19.43 -9.47 24.42
N PHE A 15 -19.49 -8.16 24.64
CA PHE A 15 -19.20 -7.19 23.59
C PHE A 15 -17.68 -7.25 23.40
N PHE A 16 -17.23 -8.27 22.64
CA PHE A 16 -15.90 -8.29 22.12
C PHE A 16 -15.88 -7.19 21.05
N PRO A 17 -15.16 -6.08 21.25
CA PRO A 17 -14.96 -5.16 20.17
C PRO A 17 -14.19 -5.94 19.08
N LEU A 18 -14.87 -6.26 17.98
CA LEU A 18 -14.17 -6.64 16.77
C LEU A 18 -13.29 -5.42 16.46
N ALA A 19 -12.00 -5.51 16.75
CA ALA A 19 -11.04 -4.56 16.25
C ALA A 19 -11.07 -4.72 14.73
N VAL A 20 -11.83 -3.88 14.06
CA VAL A 20 -11.77 -3.76 12.62
C VAL A 20 -10.40 -3.17 12.34
N LEU A 21 -9.48 -4.01 11.89
CA LEU A 21 -8.20 -3.57 11.35
C LEU A 21 -8.53 -2.79 10.08
N ALA A 22 -8.54 -1.48 10.19
CA ALA A 22 -8.80 -0.60 9.08
C ALA A 22 -7.46 -0.07 8.54
N TYR A 23 -7.36 0.04 7.23
CA TYR A 23 -6.27 0.76 6.59
C TYR A 23 -6.15 2.18 7.19
N ILE A 24 -4.93 2.52 7.60
CA ILE A 24 -4.60 3.85 8.10
C ILE A 24 -3.70 4.52 7.07
N SER A 25 -4.21 5.60 6.49
CA SER A 25 -3.44 6.39 5.52
C SER A 25 -2.22 7.02 6.18
N PRO A 26 -1.04 6.95 5.55
CA PRO A 26 0.15 7.67 6.01
C PRO A 26 0.09 9.18 5.71
N GLY A 27 -0.97 9.66 5.05
CA GLY A 27 -1.12 11.03 4.60
C GLY A 27 -0.82 11.21 3.11
N LYS A 28 -0.61 12.45 2.69
CA LYS A 28 -0.31 12.79 1.29
C LYS A 28 1.15 12.43 0.95
N PRO A 29 1.42 12.02 -0.31
CA PRO A 29 2.79 11.79 -0.75
C PRO A 29 3.60 13.10 -0.73
N THR A 30 4.88 13.00 -0.39
CA THR A 30 5.84 14.12 -0.44
C THR A 30 6.65 14.14 -1.73
N GLY A 31 6.63 13.06 -2.49
CA GLY A 31 7.33 12.87 -3.75
C GLY A 31 6.96 11.51 -4.35
N LEU A 32 7.74 11.05 -5.31
CA LEU A 32 7.59 9.73 -5.90
C LEU A 32 8.15 8.62 -5.00
N VAL A 33 9.09 8.96 -4.11
CA VAL A 33 9.63 8.06 -3.10
C VAL A 33 9.20 8.52 -1.71
N ASN A 34 8.46 7.68 -1.01
CA ASN A 34 7.90 7.94 0.32
C ASN A 34 8.41 6.89 1.30
N ASP A 35 9.49 7.18 1.98
CA ASP A 35 10.13 6.27 2.95
C ASP A 35 9.72 6.59 4.38
N TYR A 36 8.58 6.04 4.80
CA TYR A 36 8.08 6.19 6.17
C TYR A 36 8.84 5.31 7.18
N ALA A 37 9.56 4.32 6.71
CA ALA A 37 10.35 3.43 7.55
C ALA A 37 11.77 3.96 7.84
N LYS A 38 12.18 5.04 7.16
CA LYS A 38 13.53 5.60 7.25
C LYS A 38 14.62 4.55 6.94
N LEU A 39 14.34 3.72 5.94
CA LEU A 39 15.26 2.69 5.44
C LEU A 39 16.41 3.31 4.66
N LEU A 40 16.10 4.33 3.85
CA LEU A 40 17.03 5.00 2.97
C LEU A 40 17.58 6.27 3.62
N GLN A 41 18.80 6.65 3.22
CA GLN A 41 19.32 7.97 3.56
C GLN A 41 18.62 9.05 2.72
N SER A 42 18.56 10.27 3.22
CA SER A 42 17.91 11.38 2.51
C SER A 42 18.47 11.63 1.11
N SER A 43 19.77 11.42 0.93
CA SER A 43 20.44 11.50 -0.37
C SER A 43 19.99 10.39 -1.34
N GLU A 44 19.77 9.19 -0.84
CA GLU A 44 19.29 8.06 -1.64
C GLU A 44 17.83 8.28 -2.08
N VAL A 45 16.99 8.77 -1.17
CA VAL A 45 15.61 9.16 -1.49
C VAL A 45 15.62 10.22 -2.61
N ALA A 46 16.44 11.27 -2.48
CA ALA A 46 16.49 12.34 -3.47
C ALA A 46 16.97 11.85 -4.85
N ILE A 47 17.99 11.00 -4.88
CA ILE A 47 18.52 10.42 -6.13
C ILE A 47 17.46 9.54 -6.81
N LEU A 48 16.77 8.69 -6.04
CA LEU A 48 15.76 7.80 -6.56
C LEU A 48 14.53 8.58 -7.05
N ASP A 49 14.08 9.56 -6.25
CA ASP A 49 12.97 10.44 -6.62
C ASP A 49 13.25 11.18 -7.94
N GLN A 50 14.45 11.70 -8.10
CA GLN A 50 14.87 12.35 -9.35
C GLN A 50 14.85 11.38 -10.54
N LYS A 51 15.36 10.17 -10.39
CA LYS A 51 15.32 9.14 -11.44
C LYS A 51 13.90 8.81 -11.87
N LEU A 52 12.99 8.64 -10.92
CA LEU A 52 11.58 8.36 -11.21
C LEU A 52 10.89 9.54 -11.87
N SER A 53 11.20 10.76 -11.44
CA SER A 53 10.70 11.99 -12.08
C SER A 53 11.17 12.11 -13.54
N ASP A 54 12.42 11.81 -13.81
CA ASP A 54 12.97 11.84 -15.17
C ASP A 54 12.35 10.74 -16.05
N TYR A 55 12.13 9.56 -15.49
CA TYR A 55 11.41 8.49 -16.17
C TYR A 55 9.97 8.91 -16.55
N GLU A 56 9.25 9.53 -15.60
CA GLU A 56 7.90 10.03 -15.85
C GLU A 56 7.88 11.08 -16.97
N LYS A 57 8.84 12.02 -16.97
CA LYS A 57 8.97 13.03 -18.03
C LYS A 57 9.23 12.43 -19.41
N GLN A 58 10.03 11.36 -19.45
CA GLN A 58 10.40 10.70 -20.72
C GLN A 58 9.28 9.80 -21.27
N THR A 59 8.58 9.09 -20.40
CA THR A 59 7.61 8.04 -20.79
C THR A 59 6.16 8.45 -20.59
N GLY A 60 5.90 9.41 -19.72
CA GLY A 60 4.57 9.78 -19.24
C GLY A 60 4.00 8.83 -18.19
N ASN A 61 4.70 7.74 -17.83
CA ASN A 61 4.27 6.79 -16.83
C ASN A 61 4.80 7.18 -15.45
N GLU A 62 3.94 7.15 -14.44
CA GLU A 62 4.30 7.46 -13.06
C GLU A 62 4.66 6.19 -12.29
N ILE A 63 5.78 6.21 -11.60
CA ILE A 63 6.16 5.15 -10.65
C ILE A 63 6.35 5.80 -9.29
N SER A 64 5.61 5.31 -8.30
CA SER A 64 5.75 5.71 -6.90
C SER A 64 6.23 4.54 -6.05
N ILE A 65 7.13 4.82 -5.11
CA ILE A 65 7.65 3.86 -4.15
C ILE A 65 7.23 4.27 -2.75
N VAL A 66 6.70 3.32 -1.99
CA VAL A 66 6.30 3.51 -0.59
C VAL A 66 6.97 2.45 0.26
N ILE A 67 7.72 2.88 1.27
CA ILE A 67 8.37 2.01 2.24
C ILE A 67 7.74 2.25 3.60
N VAL A 68 7.13 1.22 4.18
CA VAL A 68 6.49 1.26 5.49
C VAL A 68 7.17 0.32 6.47
N GLN A 69 7.14 0.66 7.77
CA GLN A 69 7.71 -0.19 8.81
C GLN A 69 6.89 -1.47 8.97
N ALA A 70 5.56 -1.36 8.96
CA ALA A 70 4.63 -2.46 9.17
C ALA A 70 3.30 -2.21 8.46
N LEU A 71 2.56 -3.29 8.19
CA LEU A 71 1.21 -3.24 7.58
C LEU A 71 0.08 -3.17 8.62
N ASN A 72 0.41 -3.29 9.91
CA ASN A 72 -0.55 -3.21 11.03
C ASN A 72 -1.75 -4.18 10.90
N GLY A 73 -1.47 -5.40 10.47
CA GLY A 73 -2.48 -6.45 10.30
C GLY A 73 -3.16 -6.50 8.93
N GLU A 74 -2.92 -5.50 8.08
CA GLU A 74 -3.40 -5.49 6.70
C GLU A 74 -2.52 -6.33 5.78
N THR A 75 -3.04 -6.66 4.59
CA THR A 75 -2.23 -7.26 3.53
C THR A 75 -1.51 -6.18 2.71
N ALA A 76 -0.35 -6.51 2.16
CA ALA A 76 0.38 -5.59 1.29
C ALA A 76 -0.47 -5.17 0.07
N GLN A 77 -1.27 -6.09 -0.48
CA GLN A 77 -2.20 -5.80 -1.57
C GLN A 77 -3.24 -4.74 -1.18
N ASN A 78 -3.91 -4.91 -0.03
CA ASN A 78 -4.92 -3.96 0.42
C ASN A 78 -4.33 -2.58 0.67
N VAL A 79 -3.18 -2.50 1.32
CA VAL A 79 -2.50 -1.23 1.59
C VAL A 79 -2.07 -0.56 0.29
N ALA A 80 -1.47 -1.30 -0.64
CA ALA A 80 -1.05 -0.76 -1.93
C ALA A 80 -2.24 -0.26 -2.77
N ASN A 81 -3.33 -1.03 -2.83
CA ASN A 81 -4.52 -0.64 -3.56
C ASN A 81 -5.16 0.64 -2.98
N ASN A 82 -5.28 0.73 -1.64
CA ASN A 82 -5.79 1.93 -0.99
C ASN A 82 -4.92 3.15 -1.26
N LEU A 83 -3.60 3.02 -1.14
CA LEU A 83 -2.66 4.12 -1.43
C LEU A 83 -2.72 4.55 -2.90
N PHE A 84 -2.76 3.59 -3.82
CA PHE A 84 -2.83 3.84 -5.25
C PHE A 84 -4.05 4.70 -5.60
N ASN A 85 -5.20 4.35 -5.05
CA ASN A 85 -6.44 5.08 -5.28
C ASN A 85 -6.47 6.42 -4.55
N GLU A 86 -6.05 6.46 -3.28
CA GLU A 86 -6.03 7.67 -2.45
C GLU A 86 -5.12 8.75 -3.03
N TRP A 87 -3.94 8.36 -3.51
CA TRP A 87 -2.96 9.29 -4.06
C TRP A 87 -3.19 9.59 -5.54
N GLY A 88 -4.09 8.86 -6.20
CA GLY A 88 -4.38 9.06 -7.61
C GLY A 88 -3.17 8.82 -8.51
N ILE A 89 -2.41 7.74 -8.23
CA ILE A 89 -1.17 7.43 -8.94
C ILE A 89 -1.45 7.14 -10.40
N GLY A 90 -0.69 7.79 -11.28
CA GLY A 90 -0.92 7.78 -12.71
C GLY A 90 -1.81 8.93 -13.17
N LYS A 91 -1.81 9.19 -14.48
CA LYS A 91 -2.62 10.26 -15.06
C LYS A 91 -4.07 9.81 -15.24
N LYS A 92 -4.99 10.67 -14.80
CA LYS A 92 -6.42 10.50 -15.04
C LYS A 92 -6.67 10.26 -16.55
N ASN A 93 -7.43 9.24 -16.89
CA ASN A 93 -7.72 8.77 -18.26
C ASN A 93 -6.61 7.98 -18.97
N LYS A 94 -5.43 7.82 -18.39
CA LYS A 94 -4.35 6.99 -18.94
C LYS A 94 -4.08 5.74 -18.13
N ASP A 95 -4.45 5.74 -16.87
CA ASP A 95 -4.22 4.63 -15.91
C ASP A 95 -2.79 4.07 -16.00
N ASN A 96 -1.83 4.98 -16.10
CA ASN A 96 -0.43 4.70 -16.39
C ASN A 96 0.48 4.87 -15.17
N GLY A 97 -0.02 4.51 -14.01
CA GLY A 97 0.70 4.54 -12.74
C GLY A 97 1.12 3.16 -12.27
N ILE A 98 2.21 3.13 -11.52
CA ILE A 98 2.71 1.96 -10.78
C ILE A 98 3.01 2.40 -9.36
N LEU A 99 2.54 1.66 -8.37
CA LEU A 99 2.92 1.79 -6.98
C LEU A 99 3.69 0.55 -6.53
N VAL A 100 4.88 0.73 -5.98
CA VAL A 100 5.64 -0.33 -5.32
C VAL A 100 5.57 -0.10 -3.81
N LEU A 101 4.93 -0.99 -3.09
CA LEU A 101 4.88 -1.00 -1.63
C LEU A 101 5.88 -2.00 -1.07
N ILE A 102 6.67 -1.57 -0.10
CA ILE A 102 7.62 -2.41 0.63
C ILE A 102 7.29 -2.31 2.13
N ALA A 103 7.04 -3.44 2.78
CA ALA A 103 6.76 -3.55 4.21
C ALA A 103 7.89 -4.32 4.90
N LEU A 104 8.63 -3.64 5.78
CA LEU A 104 9.86 -4.19 6.36
C LEU A 104 9.59 -5.30 7.37
N GLN A 105 8.65 -5.10 8.28
CA GLN A 105 8.35 -6.06 9.34
C GLN A 105 7.82 -7.39 8.78
N GLU A 106 6.93 -7.33 7.80
CA GLU A 106 6.34 -8.49 7.15
C GLU A 106 7.24 -9.09 6.06
N ARG A 107 8.34 -8.41 5.72
CA ARG A 107 9.24 -8.77 4.59
C ARG A 107 8.44 -9.02 3.31
N SER A 108 7.49 -8.15 3.07
CA SER A 108 6.52 -8.25 2.00
C SER A 108 6.60 -7.04 1.11
N PHE A 109 6.28 -7.24 -0.15
CA PHE A 109 6.10 -6.14 -1.09
C PHE A 109 4.91 -6.45 -2.01
N TRP A 110 4.38 -5.40 -2.61
CA TRP A 110 3.31 -5.47 -3.60
C TRP A 110 3.51 -4.41 -4.67
N MET A 111 3.14 -4.76 -5.88
CA MET A 111 3.12 -3.81 -7.00
C MET A 111 1.67 -3.67 -7.47
N GLU A 112 1.14 -2.48 -7.36
CA GLU A 112 -0.15 -2.11 -7.94
C GLU A 112 0.09 -1.41 -9.27
N ILE A 113 -0.62 -1.84 -10.32
CA ILE A 113 -0.39 -1.40 -11.70
C ILE A 113 -1.70 -0.87 -12.26
N GLY A 114 -1.67 0.34 -12.83
CA GLY A 114 -2.81 0.92 -13.51
C GLY A 114 -3.19 0.16 -14.78
N TYR A 115 -4.47 0.12 -15.10
CA TYR A 115 -5.01 -0.62 -16.24
C TYR A 115 -4.34 -0.27 -17.58
N GLY A 116 -3.88 0.95 -17.77
CA GLY A 116 -3.20 1.38 -18.98
C GLY A 116 -1.82 0.75 -19.21
N LEU A 117 -1.27 0.06 -18.20
CA LEU A 117 0.03 -0.60 -18.25
C LEU A 117 -0.04 -2.13 -18.17
N GLU A 118 -1.20 -2.71 -17.88
CA GLU A 118 -1.35 -4.17 -17.71
C GLU A 118 -0.91 -4.94 -18.97
N ASP A 119 -1.26 -4.46 -20.15
CA ASP A 119 -0.87 -5.09 -21.42
C ASP A 119 0.64 -5.02 -21.70
N LYS A 120 1.35 -4.10 -21.05
CA LYS A 120 2.79 -3.89 -21.24
C LYS A 120 3.65 -4.65 -20.23
N LEU A 121 3.07 -5.01 -19.10
CA LEU A 121 3.71 -5.82 -18.07
C LEU A 121 3.10 -7.21 -18.11
N THR A 122 3.66 -8.09 -18.92
CA THR A 122 3.23 -9.49 -18.97
C THR A 122 3.55 -10.19 -17.65
N ASP A 123 2.78 -11.22 -17.32
CA ASP A 123 2.99 -12.07 -16.14
C ASP A 123 4.43 -12.59 -16.03
N ALA A 124 5.08 -12.82 -17.17
CA ALA A 124 6.47 -13.24 -17.24
C ALA A 124 7.45 -12.15 -16.76
N GLN A 125 7.19 -10.88 -17.07
CA GLN A 125 8.02 -9.76 -16.63
C GLN A 125 7.78 -9.44 -15.15
N SER A 126 6.54 -9.54 -14.70
CA SER A 126 6.20 -9.42 -13.28
C SER A 126 6.89 -10.52 -12.46
N ASN A 127 6.82 -11.77 -12.90
CA ASN A 127 7.48 -12.88 -12.22
C ASN A 127 9.01 -12.77 -12.19
N TRP A 128 9.62 -12.15 -13.20
CA TRP A 128 11.07 -11.95 -13.21
C TRP A 128 11.53 -10.93 -12.15
N LEU A 129 10.77 -9.86 -11.96
CA LEU A 129 11.06 -8.84 -10.93
C LEU A 129 10.97 -9.41 -9.50
N PHE A 130 10.23 -10.50 -9.31
CA PHE A 130 9.95 -11.08 -8.00
C PHE A 130 10.75 -12.36 -7.70
N ARG A 131 11.60 -12.83 -8.61
CA ARG A 131 12.34 -14.10 -8.46
C ARG A 131 13.82 -13.97 -8.13
N ASN A 132 14.38 -12.78 -8.16
CA ASN A 132 15.81 -12.56 -7.88
C ASN A 132 15.98 -11.77 -6.56
#